data_d49924251f02a1b3187f62f2c8e8889b
#
_entry.id   d49924251f02a1b3187f62f2c8e8889b
#
_cell.length_a   1.000
_cell.length_b   1.000
_cell.length_c   1.000
_cell.angle_alpha   90.00
_cell.angle_beta   90.00
_cell.angle_gamma   90.00
#
_symmetry.space_group_name_H-M   'P 1'
#
loop_
_entity.id
_entity.type
_entity.pdbx_description
1 polymer ?
#
loop_
_entity_poly.entity_id
_entity_poly.type
_entity_poly.pdbx_seq_one_letter_code
_entity_poly.pdbx_strand_id
1 'polypeptide(L)'
;RLQPLLGTAEPATDRLGNPIFWPNDPVYSSVGLLSTDQMEGSIAWHSPTTESPGLGDTEIWEIYNATGDAHPVHLHLVHFEVLDRQEFTADVVSQPIVQHNGTVSAMFCATATKGRVG
;
A
#
# COMPACT_ATOMS: atom_id res chain seq x y z
N ARG A 1 -18.63 5.93 -1.23
CA ARG A 1 -17.73 6.52 -0.24
C ARG A 1 -16.34 5.90 -0.35
N LEU A 2 -15.32 6.72 -0.43
CA LEU A 2 -13.93 6.26 -0.41
C LEU A 2 -13.56 5.81 1.00
N GLN A 3 -12.90 4.66 1.09
CA GLN A 3 -12.32 4.18 2.34
C GLN A 3 -10.81 4.38 2.29
N PRO A 4 -10.21 4.96 3.35
CA PRO A 4 -8.76 4.99 3.44
C PRO A 4 -8.25 3.57 3.70
N LEU A 5 -7.34 3.10 2.85
CA LEU A 5 -6.69 1.80 2.99
C LEU A 5 -5.19 2.01 3.03
N LEU A 6 -4.51 1.17 3.78
CA LEU A 6 -3.06 1.06 3.67
C LEU A 6 -2.69 0.33 2.39
N GLY A 7 -1.51 0.63 1.87
CA GLY A 7 -1.02 0.00 0.65
C GLY A 7 0.43 0.38 0.39
N THR A 8 0.92 0.00 -0.77
CA THR A 8 2.29 0.31 -1.18
C THR A 8 2.29 1.39 -2.25
N ALA A 9 3.15 2.40 -2.11
CA ALA A 9 3.32 3.46 -3.10
C ALA A 9 4.18 3.03 -4.30
N GLU A 10 4.87 1.92 -4.17
CA GLU A 10 5.71 1.32 -5.21
C GLU A 10 5.39 -0.17 -5.30
N PRO A 11 5.79 -0.86 -6.40
CA PRO A 11 5.61 -2.30 -6.50
C PRO A 11 6.21 -3.03 -5.29
N ALA A 12 5.42 -3.91 -4.68
CA ALA A 12 5.77 -4.55 -3.41
C ALA A 12 6.94 -5.52 -3.56
N THR A 13 7.90 -5.40 -2.65
CA THR A 13 9.02 -6.32 -2.53
C THR A 13 9.18 -6.75 -1.08
N ASP A 14 9.82 -7.91 -0.87
CA ASP A 14 10.27 -8.29 0.45
C ASP A 14 11.57 -7.53 0.82
N ARG A 15 12.09 -7.76 2.02
CA ARG A 15 13.30 -7.09 2.49
C ARG A 15 14.58 -7.43 1.69
N LEU A 16 14.54 -8.50 0.92
CA LEU A 16 15.66 -8.92 0.04
C LEU A 16 15.51 -8.39 -1.39
N GLY A 17 14.45 -7.64 -1.67
CA GLY A 17 14.17 -7.10 -3.00
C GLY A 17 13.41 -8.04 -3.92
N ASN A 18 12.96 -9.20 -3.44
CA ASN A 18 12.16 -10.11 -4.25
C ASN A 18 10.73 -9.58 -4.39
N PRO A 19 10.15 -9.62 -5.60
CA PRO A 19 8.80 -9.13 -5.81
C PRO A 19 7.75 -9.98 -5.09
N ILE A 20 6.69 -9.33 -4.61
CA ILE A 20 5.51 -9.96 -4.02
C ILE A 20 4.37 -9.84 -5.03
N PHE A 21 3.80 -10.98 -5.43
CA PHE A 21 2.76 -11.05 -6.45
C PHE A 21 1.38 -11.19 -5.83
N TRP A 22 0.35 -10.82 -6.60
CA TRP A 22 -1.03 -11.08 -6.21
C TRP A 22 -1.27 -12.58 -6.04
N PRO A 23 -2.19 -12.98 -5.14
CA PRO A 23 -2.52 -14.39 -4.97
C PRO A 23 -3.03 -15.04 -6.27
N ASN A 24 -2.68 -16.29 -6.48
CA ASN A 24 -3.22 -17.07 -7.57
C ASN A 24 -4.62 -17.60 -7.19
N ASP A 25 -5.62 -16.76 -7.37
CA ASP A 25 -6.99 -17.00 -6.96
C ASP A 25 -7.95 -16.50 -8.04
N PRO A 26 -9.00 -17.28 -8.38
CA PRO A 26 -9.97 -16.87 -9.41
C PRO A 26 -10.63 -15.52 -9.14
N VAL A 27 -10.84 -15.15 -7.88
CA VAL A 27 -11.44 -13.86 -7.53
C VAL A 27 -10.50 -12.71 -7.92
N TYR A 28 -9.21 -12.82 -7.64
CA TYR A 28 -8.23 -11.82 -8.05
C TYR A 28 -8.10 -11.75 -9.57
N SER A 29 -7.99 -12.89 -10.24
CA SER A 29 -7.85 -12.92 -11.69
C SER A 29 -9.09 -12.41 -12.42
N SER A 30 -10.26 -12.57 -11.85
CA SER A 30 -11.52 -12.08 -12.45
C SER A 30 -11.55 -10.54 -12.57
N VAL A 31 -10.74 -9.83 -11.81
CA VAL A 31 -10.63 -8.37 -11.84
C VAL A 31 -9.29 -7.89 -12.41
N GLY A 32 -8.53 -8.77 -13.04
CA GLY A 32 -7.27 -8.44 -13.70
C GLY A 32 -6.04 -8.43 -12.81
N LEU A 33 -6.14 -8.89 -11.56
CA LEU A 33 -5.00 -9.00 -10.64
C LEU A 33 -4.42 -10.41 -10.75
N LEU A 34 -3.41 -10.56 -11.61
CA LEU A 34 -2.83 -11.86 -11.93
C LEU A 34 -1.68 -12.22 -11.00
N SER A 35 -1.47 -13.51 -10.78
CA SER A 35 -0.35 -14.00 -9.97
C SER A 35 1.03 -13.73 -10.58
N THR A 36 1.07 -13.24 -11.81
CA THR A 36 2.27 -12.76 -12.47
C THR A 36 2.49 -11.25 -12.30
N ASP A 37 1.51 -10.55 -11.73
CA ASP A 37 1.59 -9.12 -11.48
C ASP A 37 2.04 -8.83 -10.05
N GLN A 38 2.98 -7.91 -9.92
CA GLN A 38 3.47 -7.47 -8.63
C GLN A 38 2.42 -6.63 -7.91
N MET A 39 2.25 -6.86 -6.60
CA MET A 39 1.29 -6.11 -5.79
C MET A 39 1.69 -4.64 -5.72
N GLU A 40 0.71 -3.75 -5.85
CA GLU A 40 0.91 -2.31 -5.80
C GLU A 40 -0.40 -1.61 -5.42
N GLY A 41 -0.29 -0.46 -4.79
CA GLY A 41 -1.44 0.38 -4.44
C GLY A 41 -2.13 -0.07 -3.16
N SER A 42 -3.43 0.24 -3.06
CA SER A 42 -4.23 -0.09 -1.88
C SER A 42 -4.43 -1.59 -1.73
N ILE A 43 -4.30 -2.07 -0.50
CA ILE A 43 -4.29 -3.50 -0.19
C ILE A 43 -5.28 -3.76 0.93
N ALA A 44 -6.18 -4.72 0.73
CA ALA A 44 -7.14 -5.12 1.75
C ALA A 44 -6.46 -5.92 2.87
N TRP A 45 -7.07 -5.93 4.05
CA TRP A 45 -6.49 -6.54 5.26
C TRP A 45 -6.07 -8.01 5.08
N HIS A 46 -6.85 -8.79 4.35
CA HIS A 46 -6.61 -10.23 4.17
C HIS A 46 -5.55 -10.56 3.11
N SER A 47 -5.05 -9.55 2.41
CA SER A 47 -4.02 -9.75 1.37
C SER A 47 -2.66 -10.07 2.00
N PRO A 48 -1.72 -10.63 1.23
CA PRO A 48 -0.39 -10.94 1.75
C PRO A 48 0.32 -9.76 2.36
N THR A 49 1.16 -10.02 3.35
CA THR A 49 2.03 -9.02 3.97
C THR A 49 3.07 -8.54 2.96
N THR A 50 3.33 -7.25 2.94
CA THR A 50 4.24 -6.62 1.97
C THR A 50 5.54 -6.14 2.60
N GLU A 51 5.48 -5.21 3.54
CA GLU A 51 6.66 -4.64 4.18
C GLU A 51 7.14 -5.56 5.32
N SER A 52 8.02 -6.49 5.03
CA SER A 52 8.51 -7.45 6.02
C SER A 52 9.91 -7.06 6.50
N PRO A 53 10.05 -6.11 7.44
CA PRO A 53 11.36 -5.73 7.96
C PRO A 53 12.01 -6.90 8.69
N GLY A 54 13.33 -7.00 8.58
CA GLY A 54 14.09 -8.02 9.28
C GLY A 54 14.25 -7.69 10.76
N LEU A 55 14.33 -8.72 11.59
CA LEU A 55 14.58 -8.55 13.01
C LEU A 55 15.91 -7.81 13.24
N GLY A 56 15.86 -6.73 14.00
CA GLY A 56 17.02 -5.90 14.29
C GLY A 56 17.37 -4.88 13.21
N ASP A 57 16.63 -4.85 12.12
CA ASP A 57 16.87 -3.87 11.06
C ASP A 57 16.41 -2.48 11.49
N THR A 58 17.13 -1.47 11.00
CA THR A 58 16.73 -0.07 11.07
C THR A 58 16.32 0.40 9.69
N GLU A 59 15.13 0.98 9.57
CA GLU A 59 14.59 1.37 8.28
C GLU A 59 14.06 2.80 8.32
N ILE A 60 14.07 3.45 7.16
CA ILE A 60 13.40 4.74 6.95
C ILE A 60 12.16 4.48 6.12
N TRP A 61 10.99 4.83 6.68
CA TRP A 61 9.71 4.67 6.00
C TRP A 61 9.21 6.01 5.50
N GLU A 62 8.78 6.03 4.25
CA GLU A 62 8.05 7.15 3.65
C GLU A 62 6.58 6.78 3.61
N ILE A 63 5.75 7.55 4.31
CA ILE A 63 4.31 7.30 4.40
C ILE A 63 3.59 8.44 3.70
N TYR A 64 2.82 8.10 2.67
CA TYR A 64 2.06 9.05 1.86
C TYR A 64 0.60 9.06 2.30
N ASN A 65 0.16 10.18 2.88
CA ASN A 65 -1.25 10.38 3.18
C ASN A 65 -1.90 11.09 2.00
N ALA A 66 -2.56 10.32 1.15
CA ALA A 66 -3.26 10.81 -0.03
C ALA A 66 -4.77 11.01 0.21
N THR A 67 -5.18 11.07 1.47
CA THR A 67 -6.58 11.30 1.88
C THR A 67 -6.82 12.75 2.26
N GLY A 68 -8.08 13.13 2.39
CA GLY A 68 -8.46 14.46 2.87
C GLY A 68 -8.37 14.65 4.40
N ASP A 69 -8.03 13.58 5.13
CA ASP A 69 -8.01 13.59 6.59
C ASP A 69 -6.61 13.35 7.13
N ALA A 70 -6.36 13.86 8.34
CA ALA A 70 -5.13 13.52 9.07
C ALA A 70 -5.27 12.11 9.66
N HIS A 71 -4.22 11.32 9.55
CA HIS A 71 -4.16 9.97 10.11
C HIS A 71 -2.94 9.82 11.00
N PRO A 72 -3.13 9.48 12.29
CA PRO A 72 -2.00 9.15 13.16
C PRO A 72 -1.40 7.81 12.77
N VAL A 73 -0.08 7.72 12.81
CA VAL A 73 0.65 6.47 12.58
C VAL A 73 1.04 5.88 13.92
N HIS A 74 0.65 4.64 14.16
CA HIS A 74 0.96 3.90 15.36
C HIS A 74 1.59 2.56 15.01
N LEU A 75 2.77 2.29 15.58
CA LEU A 75 3.45 1.01 15.42
C LEU A 75 3.51 0.28 16.76
N HIS A 76 3.25 -1.01 16.73
CA HIS A 76 3.38 -1.87 17.89
C HIS A 76 4.82 -2.34 18.05
N LEU A 77 5.25 -2.52 19.31
CA LEU A 77 6.49 -3.18 19.71
C LEU A 77 7.79 -2.40 19.42
N VAL A 78 7.74 -1.34 18.65
CA VAL A 78 8.93 -0.58 18.24
C VAL A 78 8.75 0.91 18.50
N HIS A 79 9.87 1.61 18.56
CA HIS A 79 9.91 3.08 18.56
C HIS A 79 10.29 3.59 17.20
N PHE A 80 9.81 4.79 16.87
CA PHE A 80 10.23 5.48 15.66
C PHE A 80 10.38 6.97 15.93
N GLU A 81 11.13 7.64 15.07
CA GLU A 81 11.31 9.09 15.11
C GLU A 81 10.81 9.69 13.81
N VAL A 82 10.13 10.83 13.91
CA VAL A 82 9.72 11.59 12.73
C VAL A 82 10.91 12.41 12.25
N LEU A 83 11.42 12.08 11.07
CA LEU A 83 12.56 12.79 10.49
C LEU A 83 12.12 14.10 9.84
N ASP A 84 11.07 14.08 9.03
CA ASP A 84 10.50 15.27 8.44
C ASP A 84 9.05 15.04 7.99
N ARG A 85 8.43 16.12 7.50
CA ARG A 85 7.12 16.11 6.86
C ARG A 85 7.18 17.01 5.64
N GLN A 86 6.63 16.54 4.54
CA GLN A 86 6.67 17.26 3.28
C GLN A 86 5.34 17.17 2.55
N GLU A 87 4.99 18.23 1.87
CA GLU A 87 3.87 18.21 0.93
C GLU A 87 4.26 17.45 -0.35
N PHE A 88 3.28 16.85 -0.98
CA PHE A 88 3.47 16.15 -2.26
C PHE A 88 2.21 16.27 -3.11
N THR A 89 2.35 15.97 -4.40
CA THR A 89 1.22 15.86 -5.32
C THR A 89 0.87 14.40 -5.53
N ALA A 90 -0.41 14.12 -5.73
CA ALA A 90 -0.88 12.77 -5.98
C ALA A 90 -1.99 12.77 -7.04
N ASP A 91 -2.00 11.73 -7.86
CA ASP A 91 -3.08 11.46 -8.79
C ASP A 91 -4.05 10.46 -8.18
N VAL A 92 -5.35 10.67 -8.44
CA VAL A 92 -6.38 9.74 -7.97
C VAL A 92 -6.72 8.78 -9.09
N VAL A 93 -6.57 7.48 -8.82
CA VAL A 93 -6.88 6.42 -9.77
C VAL A 93 -7.90 5.46 -9.17
N SER A 94 -8.72 4.86 -10.04
CA SER A 94 -9.65 3.81 -9.64
C SER A 94 -8.91 2.47 -9.62
N GLN A 95 -9.08 1.72 -8.56
CA GLN A 95 -8.42 0.44 -8.38
C GLN A 95 -9.41 -0.60 -7.84
N PRO A 96 -9.45 -1.83 -8.40
CA PRO A 96 -10.28 -2.90 -7.84
C PRO A 96 -9.69 -3.37 -6.51
N ILE A 97 -10.56 -3.58 -5.53
CA ILE A 97 -10.20 -4.10 -4.21
C ILE A 97 -11.02 -5.36 -3.95
N VAL A 98 -10.35 -6.46 -3.68
CA VAL A 98 -10.98 -7.71 -3.26
C VAL A 98 -11.24 -7.63 -1.77
N GLN A 99 -12.50 -7.66 -1.39
CA GLN A 99 -12.91 -7.57 0.01
C GLN A 99 -12.71 -8.89 0.74
N HIS A 100 -12.75 -8.82 2.06
CA HIS A 100 -12.59 -9.97 2.95
C HIS A 100 -13.56 -11.12 2.64
N ASN A 101 -14.78 -10.81 2.22
CA ASN A 101 -15.81 -11.79 1.87
C ASN A 101 -15.74 -12.26 0.40
N GLY A 102 -14.71 -11.89 -0.33
CA GLY A 102 -14.54 -12.24 -1.74
C GLY A 102 -15.28 -11.34 -2.72
N THR A 103 -16.04 -10.34 -2.24
CA THR A 103 -16.65 -9.37 -3.14
C THR A 103 -15.61 -8.36 -3.64
N VAL A 104 -15.87 -7.80 -4.82
CA VAL A 104 -14.99 -6.81 -5.43
C VAL A 104 -15.70 -5.46 -5.43
N SER A 105 -15.01 -4.43 -4.98
CA SER A 105 -15.47 -3.06 -5.10
C SER A 105 -14.42 -2.23 -5.82
N ALA A 106 -14.87 -1.30 -6.67
CA ALA A 106 -13.98 -0.29 -7.22
C ALA A 106 -13.80 0.80 -6.18
N MET A 107 -12.54 1.09 -5.84
CA MET A 107 -12.20 2.15 -4.91
C MET A 107 -11.22 3.10 -5.58
N PHE A 108 -11.29 4.36 -5.21
CA PHE A 108 -10.31 5.33 -5.66
C PHE A 108 -9.10 5.28 -4.73
N CYS A 109 -7.94 5.19 -5.35
CA CYS A 109 -6.66 5.22 -4.68
C CYS A 109 -5.89 6.45 -5.16
N ALA A 110 -5.26 7.16 -4.26
CA ALA A 110 -4.35 8.22 -4.65
C ALA A 110 -2.96 7.60 -4.85
N THR A 111 -2.41 7.78 -6.04
CA THR A 111 -1.05 7.37 -6.35
C THR A 111 -0.13 8.56 -6.12
N ALA A 112 0.80 8.41 -5.19
CA ALA A 112 1.80 9.45 -4.95
C ALA A 112 2.76 9.51 -6.11
N THR A 113 2.86 10.70 -6.72
CA THR A 113 3.95 10.96 -7.67
C THR A 113 5.18 11.42 -6.87
N LYS A 114 6.36 10.93 -7.22
CA LYS A 114 7.63 11.27 -6.57
C LYS A 114 8.06 12.72 -6.85
N GLY A 115 7.16 13.65 -6.69
CA GLY A 115 7.48 15.06 -6.82
C GLY A 115 7.37 15.71 -5.44
N ARG A 116 8.48 16.04 -4.82
CA ARG A 116 8.47 16.90 -3.65
C ARG A 116 8.01 18.28 -4.09
N VAL A 117 6.93 18.76 -3.50
CA VAL A 117 6.65 20.19 -3.53
C VAL A 117 7.55 20.80 -2.48
N GLY A 118 8.62 21.36 -2.93
CA GLY A 118 9.58 22.05 -2.07
C GLY A 118 9.03 23.35 -1.52
#